data_6d3c793b382d17fa4de7b1372a631e53
#
_entry.id   6d3c793b382d17fa4de7b1372a631e53
#
_cell.length_a   1.000
_cell.length_b   1.000
_cell.length_c   1.000
_cell.angle_alpha   90.00
_cell.angle_beta   90.00
_cell.angle_gamma   90.00
#
_symmetry.space_group_name_H-M   'P 1'
#
loop_
_entity.id
_entity.type
_entity.pdbx_description
1 polymer ?
#
loop_
_entity_poly.entity_id
_entity_poly.type
_entity_poly.pdbx_seq_one_letter_code
_entity_poly.pdbx_strand_id
1 'polypeptide(L)'
;MKRTLTPTEYRLLIENSPVMIWRSGLDAKCDYFNEPWVAFTGRRLEQEIGDGWTEGVHPNDFDRCVAHYLDHFRARQPFEMEYRLRRHDGVYRWIFDRGVPFSDEAGGFAGFIGSCVDVDERRRAQDAQQQHNQEQLTLARDFEKWVLAIVGHDIRDPLNAIQLATRGLMYAGGSSGLVKKNAEIVTRGVNRIQHIVADLLDLSRVRQGGGIPIEPRPSDLRAMCQQIIEELKGMAGDRNITFDCERDVYGAWDEHRILQAISNLTSNAVQHGTPGSAVRLRLTGDAQRVVVEVRNEGAIPNELLPRIFEPFRSGRHHGKRGDGLGLGLFIAKEIARAHGGDLELDSSDGTTIFRLVLPRRTQTALLNN
;
A
#
# COMPACT_ATOMS: atom_id res chain seq x y z
N MET A 1 29.83 24.91 -47.12
CA MET A 1 30.83 25.70 -46.41
C MET A 1 30.49 25.72 -44.93
N LYS A 2 31.39 25.23 -44.05
CA LYS A 2 31.22 25.43 -42.61
C LYS A 2 31.50 26.91 -42.30
N ARG A 3 30.52 27.63 -41.79
CA ARG A 3 30.69 29.02 -41.35
C ARG A 3 31.60 28.99 -40.11
N THR A 4 32.73 29.68 -40.16
CA THR A 4 33.60 29.88 -39.00
C THR A 4 32.98 30.98 -38.13
N LEU A 5 32.71 30.64 -36.87
CA LEU A 5 32.18 31.60 -35.89
C LEU A 5 33.27 32.62 -35.49
N THR A 6 32.89 33.85 -35.22
CA THR A 6 33.76 34.85 -34.66
C THR A 6 34.04 34.58 -33.17
N PRO A 7 35.11 35.09 -32.56
CA PRO A 7 35.35 34.98 -31.12
C PRO A 7 34.17 35.46 -30.27
N THR A 8 33.48 36.50 -30.70
CA THR A 8 32.27 37.02 -30.01
C THR A 8 31.10 36.01 -30.08
N GLU A 9 30.91 35.37 -31.25
CA GLU A 9 29.87 34.37 -31.40
C GLU A 9 30.15 33.10 -30.56
N TYR A 10 31.41 32.66 -30.48
CA TYR A 10 31.83 31.58 -29.59
C TYR A 10 31.55 31.91 -28.13
N ARG A 11 31.92 33.12 -27.68
CA ARG A 11 31.64 33.56 -26.32
C ARG A 11 30.14 33.56 -26.01
N LEU A 12 29.32 34.10 -26.91
CA LEU A 12 27.87 34.13 -26.75
C LEU A 12 27.28 32.72 -26.63
N LEU A 13 27.78 31.74 -27.40
CA LEU A 13 27.33 30.36 -27.32
C LEU A 13 27.66 29.73 -25.98
N ILE A 14 28.82 29.98 -25.41
CA ILE A 14 29.25 29.43 -24.13
C ILE A 14 28.50 30.08 -22.97
N GLU A 15 28.36 31.42 -22.99
CA GLU A 15 27.66 32.16 -21.91
C GLU A 15 26.15 31.88 -21.89
N ASN A 16 25.53 31.58 -23.03
CA ASN A 16 24.10 31.21 -23.10
C ASN A 16 23.88 29.70 -23.23
N SER A 17 24.88 28.87 -22.95
CA SER A 17 24.73 27.42 -22.90
C SER A 17 23.76 27.02 -21.76
N PRO A 18 22.87 26.03 -21.95
CA PRO A 18 22.02 25.57 -20.87
C PRO A 18 22.74 24.73 -19.79
N VAL A 19 24.06 24.54 -19.96
CA VAL A 19 24.91 23.80 -19.03
C VAL A 19 25.96 24.67 -18.41
N MET A 20 26.34 24.40 -17.18
CA MET A 20 27.48 25.02 -16.51
C MET A 20 28.77 24.55 -17.18
N ILE A 21 29.63 25.47 -17.57
CA ILE A 21 30.92 25.17 -18.24
C ILE A 21 32.05 25.75 -17.40
N TRP A 22 33.09 24.96 -17.21
CA TRP A 22 34.33 25.37 -16.55
C TRP A 22 35.58 25.02 -17.38
N ARG A 23 36.65 25.70 -17.11
CA ARG A 23 37.97 25.41 -17.70
C ARG A 23 39.06 25.54 -16.63
N SER A 24 40.11 24.71 -16.73
CA SER A 24 41.31 24.83 -15.91
C SER A 24 42.55 24.93 -16.77
N GLY A 25 43.56 25.61 -16.24
CA GLY A 25 44.90 25.74 -16.86
C GLY A 25 45.82 24.55 -16.55
N LEU A 26 47.12 24.74 -16.84
CA LEU A 26 48.18 23.72 -16.63
C LEU A 26 48.47 23.41 -15.16
N ASP A 27 48.07 24.29 -14.26
CA ASP A 27 48.23 24.17 -12.81
C ASP A 27 47.06 23.45 -12.13
N ALA A 28 46.14 22.88 -12.91
CA ALA A 28 44.89 22.26 -12.47
C ALA A 28 43.91 23.23 -11.78
N LYS A 29 44.15 24.54 -11.82
CA LYS A 29 43.26 25.53 -11.24
C LYS A 29 42.26 26.02 -12.27
N CYS A 30 41.02 26.20 -11.87
CA CYS A 30 39.97 26.70 -12.75
C CYS A 30 40.20 28.20 -13.03
N ASP A 31 40.22 28.55 -14.30
CA ASP A 31 40.46 29.92 -14.78
C ASP A 31 39.24 30.51 -15.51
N TYR A 32 38.20 29.72 -15.72
CA TYR A 32 36.97 30.17 -16.36
C TYR A 32 35.75 29.40 -15.88
N PHE A 33 34.67 30.13 -15.68
CA PHE A 33 33.30 29.61 -15.49
C PHE A 33 32.33 30.49 -16.29
N ASN A 34 31.33 29.86 -16.94
CA ASN A 34 30.30 30.59 -17.67
C ASN A 34 29.20 31.15 -16.78
N GLU A 35 28.34 32.02 -17.34
CA GLU A 35 27.23 32.65 -16.62
C GLU A 35 26.26 31.62 -15.92
N PRO A 36 25.88 30.48 -16.53
CA PRO A 36 25.11 29.45 -15.86
C PRO A 36 25.73 28.89 -14.57
N TRP A 37 27.06 28.77 -14.50
CA TRP A 37 27.74 28.36 -13.26
C TRP A 37 27.58 29.41 -12.17
N VAL A 38 27.82 30.67 -12.51
CA VAL A 38 27.72 31.81 -11.58
C VAL A 38 26.26 31.95 -11.10
N ALA A 39 25.29 31.83 -12.00
CA ALA A 39 23.89 31.87 -11.67
C ALA A 39 23.46 30.70 -10.76
N PHE A 40 24.01 29.52 -10.99
CA PHE A 40 23.69 28.33 -10.15
C PHE A 40 24.25 28.49 -8.74
N THR A 41 25.55 28.84 -8.60
CA THR A 41 26.17 28.94 -7.28
C THR A 41 25.81 30.23 -6.54
N GLY A 42 25.41 31.28 -7.28
CA GLY A 42 25.17 32.63 -6.75
C GLY A 42 26.41 33.32 -6.20
N ARG A 43 27.59 32.78 -6.50
CA ARG A 43 28.89 33.33 -6.09
C ARG A 43 29.48 34.17 -7.21
N ARG A 44 30.29 35.14 -6.85
CA ARG A 44 31.01 35.95 -7.85
C ARG A 44 32.11 35.12 -8.51
N LEU A 45 32.43 35.39 -9.77
CA LEU A 45 33.43 34.66 -10.55
C LEU A 45 34.79 34.60 -9.84
N GLU A 46 35.21 35.70 -9.21
CA GLU A 46 36.46 35.77 -8.47
C GLU A 46 36.55 34.82 -7.27
N GLN A 47 35.39 34.41 -6.75
CA GLN A 47 35.28 33.44 -5.65
C GLN A 47 35.33 32.00 -6.14
N GLU A 48 35.07 31.76 -7.42
CA GLU A 48 35.08 30.44 -8.05
C GLU A 48 36.44 30.08 -8.65
N ILE A 49 37.15 31.10 -9.16
CA ILE A 49 38.46 30.95 -9.80
C ILE A 49 39.48 30.24 -8.85
N GLY A 50 40.41 29.52 -9.47
CA GLY A 50 41.42 28.72 -8.75
C GLY A 50 40.79 27.44 -8.16
N ASP A 51 40.93 27.33 -6.86
CA ASP A 51 40.35 26.24 -6.08
C ASP A 51 39.01 26.62 -5.41
N GLY A 52 38.53 27.86 -5.67
CA GLY A 52 37.37 28.43 -4.98
C GLY A 52 36.07 27.68 -5.21
N TRP A 53 35.89 27.03 -6.35
CA TRP A 53 34.72 26.19 -6.65
C TRP A 53 34.54 25.04 -5.64
N THR A 54 35.63 24.57 -5.04
CA THR A 54 35.60 23.46 -4.09
C THR A 54 34.85 23.80 -2.79
N GLU A 55 34.75 25.09 -2.43
CA GLU A 55 33.97 25.54 -1.25
C GLU A 55 32.46 25.30 -1.41
N GLY A 56 31.98 25.16 -2.63
CA GLY A 56 30.62 24.82 -2.96
C GLY A 56 30.32 23.31 -2.86
N VAL A 57 31.34 22.47 -2.87
CA VAL A 57 31.18 21.00 -2.80
C VAL A 57 30.73 20.59 -1.41
N HIS A 58 29.81 19.63 -1.34
CA HIS A 58 29.34 19.10 -0.07
C HIS A 58 30.49 18.47 0.73
N PRO A 59 30.63 18.72 2.05
CA PRO A 59 31.75 18.23 2.85
C PRO A 59 32.03 16.72 2.72
N ASN A 60 31.00 15.89 2.67
CA ASN A 60 31.17 14.44 2.51
C ASN A 60 31.65 14.01 1.11
N ASP A 61 31.57 14.90 0.12
CA ASP A 61 31.99 14.60 -1.27
C ASP A 61 33.33 15.23 -1.61
N PHE A 62 33.80 16.21 -0.82
CA PHE A 62 34.94 17.03 -1.07
C PHE A 62 36.22 16.23 -1.39
N ASP A 63 36.68 15.39 -0.47
CA ASP A 63 37.94 14.65 -0.64
C ASP A 63 37.88 13.75 -1.88
N ARG A 64 36.78 13.05 -2.08
CA ARG A 64 36.57 12.18 -3.25
C ARG A 64 36.54 12.97 -4.55
N CYS A 65 35.85 14.08 -4.57
CA CYS A 65 35.72 14.94 -5.75
C CYS A 65 37.06 15.51 -6.18
N VAL A 66 37.80 16.12 -5.25
CA VAL A 66 39.11 16.74 -5.52
C VAL A 66 40.13 15.68 -5.92
N ALA A 67 40.22 14.56 -5.21
CA ALA A 67 41.13 13.47 -5.56
C ALA A 67 40.85 12.92 -6.96
N HIS A 68 39.57 12.65 -7.30
CA HIS A 68 39.17 12.16 -8.62
C HIS A 68 39.56 13.12 -9.75
N TYR A 69 39.32 14.42 -9.58
CA TYR A 69 39.70 15.43 -10.53
C TYR A 69 41.22 15.46 -10.74
N LEU A 70 42.01 15.55 -9.66
CA LEU A 70 43.46 15.66 -9.74
C LEU A 70 44.15 14.43 -10.33
N ASP A 71 43.63 13.22 -10.04
CA ASP A 71 44.18 11.98 -10.58
C ASP A 71 43.97 11.90 -12.10
N HIS A 72 42.79 12.27 -12.61
CA HIS A 72 42.52 12.32 -14.05
C HIS A 72 43.27 13.45 -14.74
N PHE A 73 43.42 14.58 -14.06
CA PHE A 73 44.23 15.70 -14.57
C PHE A 73 45.69 15.28 -14.78
N ARG A 74 46.31 14.62 -13.79
CA ARG A 74 47.70 14.10 -13.89
C ARG A 74 47.83 13.07 -14.99
N ALA A 75 46.83 12.18 -15.12
CA ALA A 75 46.80 11.14 -16.16
C ALA A 75 46.45 11.73 -17.56
N ARG A 76 45.97 12.97 -17.65
CA ARG A 76 45.45 13.62 -18.87
C ARG A 76 44.32 12.79 -19.51
N GLN A 77 43.46 12.20 -18.69
CA GLN A 77 42.37 11.36 -19.13
C GLN A 77 41.03 12.01 -18.84
N PRO A 78 40.02 11.85 -19.71
CA PRO A 78 38.65 12.30 -19.41
C PRO A 78 38.12 11.68 -18.11
N PHE A 79 37.26 12.41 -17.43
CA PHE A 79 36.56 11.92 -16.26
C PHE A 79 35.07 12.23 -16.30
N GLU A 80 34.33 11.46 -15.55
CA GLU A 80 32.94 11.71 -15.22
C GLU A 80 32.78 11.47 -13.72
N MET A 81 32.08 12.37 -13.04
CA MET A 81 31.78 12.21 -11.61
C MET A 81 30.45 12.88 -11.24
N GLU A 82 29.85 12.37 -10.18
CA GLU A 82 28.70 13.02 -9.56
C GLU A 82 29.08 13.45 -8.15
N TYR A 83 28.70 14.69 -7.81
CA TYR A 83 28.90 15.25 -6.49
C TYR A 83 27.81 16.26 -6.17
N ARG A 84 27.66 16.60 -4.91
CA ARG A 84 26.70 17.62 -4.48
C ARG A 84 27.37 18.99 -4.44
N LEU A 85 26.80 19.93 -5.19
CA LEU A 85 27.21 21.33 -5.25
C LEU A 85 26.13 22.21 -4.64
N ARG A 86 26.54 23.21 -3.86
CA ARG A 86 25.65 24.16 -3.20
C ARG A 86 25.12 25.17 -4.18
N ARG A 87 23.81 25.24 -4.35
CA ARG A 87 23.13 26.25 -5.17
C ARG A 87 23.02 27.58 -4.39
N HIS A 88 22.69 28.67 -5.09
CA HIS A 88 22.54 30.02 -4.53
C HIS A 88 21.57 30.14 -3.35
N ASP A 89 20.58 29.25 -3.24
CA ASP A 89 19.61 29.17 -2.13
C ASP A 89 20.12 28.35 -0.91
N GLY A 90 21.36 27.90 -0.96
CA GLY A 90 21.99 27.11 0.09
C GLY A 90 21.70 25.60 0.02
N VAL A 91 20.85 25.15 -0.90
CA VAL A 91 20.49 23.73 -1.08
C VAL A 91 21.59 23.04 -1.89
N TYR A 92 22.02 21.87 -1.43
CA TYR A 92 22.89 21.01 -2.20
C TYR A 92 22.13 20.24 -3.27
N ARG A 93 22.64 20.31 -4.52
CA ARG A 93 22.06 19.64 -5.68
C ARG A 93 23.08 18.67 -6.27
N TRP A 94 22.63 17.50 -6.75
CA TRP A 94 23.48 16.57 -7.45
C TRP A 94 23.85 17.10 -8.82
N ILE A 95 25.17 17.21 -9.06
CA ILE A 95 25.76 17.64 -10.32
C ILE A 95 26.45 16.46 -10.96
N PHE A 96 26.18 16.22 -12.23
CA PHE A 96 26.99 15.37 -13.10
C PHE A 96 28.01 16.24 -13.81
N ASP A 97 29.29 15.99 -13.54
CA ASP A 97 30.42 16.72 -14.09
C ASP A 97 31.24 15.82 -15.00
N ARG A 98 31.52 16.31 -16.21
CA ARG A 98 32.36 15.65 -17.20
C ARG A 98 33.43 16.59 -17.65
N GLY A 99 34.69 16.18 -17.45
CA GLY A 99 35.87 16.92 -17.88
C GLY A 99 36.69 16.19 -18.94
N VAL A 100 37.22 16.92 -19.89
CA VAL A 100 38.10 16.39 -20.95
C VAL A 100 39.36 17.24 -21.09
N PRO A 101 40.54 16.63 -21.34
CA PRO A 101 41.73 17.38 -21.62
C PRO A 101 41.61 18.11 -22.98
N PHE A 102 42.16 19.32 -23.07
CA PHE A 102 42.23 20.03 -24.33
C PHE A 102 43.69 20.46 -24.66
N SER A 103 43.94 20.76 -25.93
CA SER A 103 45.24 21.13 -26.43
C SER A 103 45.26 22.59 -26.88
N ASP A 104 46.43 23.23 -26.79
CA ASP A 104 46.72 24.53 -27.38
C ASP A 104 46.83 24.44 -28.92
N GLU A 105 47.11 25.59 -29.57
CA GLU A 105 47.26 25.64 -31.02
C GLU A 105 48.48 24.85 -31.53
N ALA A 106 49.49 24.61 -30.69
CA ALA A 106 50.66 23.79 -31.00
C ALA A 106 50.45 22.30 -30.77
N GLY A 107 49.27 21.88 -30.29
CA GLY A 107 48.92 20.49 -29.98
C GLY A 107 49.38 20.02 -28.60
N GLY A 108 49.94 20.92 -27.78
CA GLY A 108 50.35 20.63 -26.40
C GLY A 108 49.15 20.58 -25.44
N PHE A 109 49.27 19.81 -24.37
CA PHE A 109 48.27 19.81 -23.31
C PHE A 109 48.14 21.21 -22.70
N ALA A 110 46.93 21.75 -22.65
CA ALA A 110 46.65 23.10 -22.18
C ALA A 110 45.79 23.19 -20.92
N GLY A 111 45.23 22.06 -20.51
CA GLY A 111 44.34 21.97 -19.34
C GLY A 111 43.13 21.11 -19.59
N PHE A 112 42.09 21.34 -18.82
CA PHE A 112 40.77 20.66 -18.94
C PHE A 112 39.65 21.63 -19.21
N ILE A 113 38.66 21.19 -19.98
CA ILE A 113 37.37 21.83 -20.11
C ILE A 113 36.29 20.85 -19.71
N GLY A 114 35.31 21.31 -18.96
CA GLY A 114 34.21 20.44 -18.52
C GLY A 114 32.85 21.11 -18.53
N SER A 115 31.85 20.27 -18.37
CA SER A 115 30.47 20.70 -18.27
C SER A 115 29.77 19.99 -17.10
N CYS A 116 28.98 20.77 -16.36
CA CYS A 116 28.22 20.32 -15.23
C CYS A 116 26.70 20.44 -15.51
N VAL A 117 25.96 19.41 -15.18
CA VAL A 117 24.51 19.37 -15.33
C VAL A 117 23.87 19.04 -13.99
N ASP A 118 22.84 19.81 -13.59
CA ASP A 118 22.02 19.48 -12.42
C ASP A 118 21.17 18.26 -12.73
N VAL A 119 21.43 17.16 -12.03
CA VAL A 119 20.73 15.87 -12.19
C VAL A 119 19.86 15.52 -10.99
N ASP A 120 19.67 16.43 -10.04
CA ASP A 120 18.97 16.18 -8.78
C ASP A 120 17.51 15.80 -8.98
N GLU A 121 16.78 16.48 -9.86
CA GLU A 121 15.38 16.16 -10.16
C GLU A 121 15.25 14.77 -10.82
N ARG A 122 16.14 14.48 -11.76
CA ARG A 122 16.19 13.17 -12.41
C ARG A 122 16.47 12.06 -11.40
N ARG A 123 17.44 12.26 -10.49
CA ARG A 123 17.74 11.27 -9.43
C ARG A 123 16.58 11.08 -8.48
N ARG A 124 15.97 12.15 -8.00
CA ARG A 124 14.78 12.07 -7.12
C ARG A 124 13.63 11.31 -7.77
N ALA A 125 13.37 11.56 -9.05
CA ALA A 125 12.34 10.83 -9.79
C ALA A 125 12.67 9.34 -9.93
N GLN A 126 13.94 9.00 -10.20
CA GLN A 126 14.40 7.61 -10.27
C GLN A 126 14.31 6.90 -8.92
N ASP A 127 14.74 7.55 -7.83
CA ASP A 127 14.69 7.00 -6.48
C ASP A 127 13.24 6.75 -6.04
N ALA A 128 12.35 7.71 -6.29
CA ALA A 128 10.92 7.56 -6.02
C ALA A 128 10.29 6.40 -6.80
N GLN A 129 10.62 6.26 -8.08
CA GLN A 129 10.16 5.16 -8.91
C GLN A 129 10.70 3.80 -8.42
N GLN A 130 11.96 3.75 -8.04
CA GLN A 130 12.59 2.54 -7.52
C GLN A 130 11.98 2.13 -6.18
N GLN A 131 11.73 3.09 -5.30
CA GLN A 131 11.07 2.85 -4.03
C GLN A 131 9.63 2.32 -4.24
N HIS A 132 8.87 2.95 -5.12
CA HIS A 132 7.53 2.48 -5.47
C HIS A 132 7.54 1.04 -6.02
N ASN A 133 8.45 0.72 -6.93
CA ASN A 133 8.58 -0.63 -7.47
C ASN A 133 8.94 -1.65 -6.38
N GLN A 134 9.83 -1.28 -5.45
CA GLN A 134 10.21 -2.15 -4.33
C GLN A 134 9.06 -2.42 -3.38
N GLU A 135 8.23 -1.41 -3.09
CA GLU A 135 7.01 -1.55 -2.30
C GLU A 135 6.03 -2.52 -2.97
N GLN A 136 5.80 -2.37 -4.29
CA GLN A 136 4.93 -3.25 -5.07
C GLN A 136 5.43 -4.71 -5.06
N LEU A 137 6.72 -4.93 -5.23
CA LEU A 137 7.31 -6.26 -5.18
C LEU A 137 7.18 -6.91 -3.79
N THR A 138 7.34 -6.13 -2.73
CA THR A 138 7.20 -6.62 -1.36
C THR A 138 5.75 -7.03 -1.10
N LEU A 139 4.79 -6.19 -1.48
CA LEU A 139 3.37 -6.49 -1.36
C LEU A 139 2.96 -7.73 -2.16
N ALA A 140 3.51 -7.92 -3.36
CA ALA A 140 3.23 -9.10 -4.19
C ALA A 140 3.78 -10.39 -3.55
N ARG A 141 5.02 -10.36 -3.03
CA ARG A 141 5.65 -11.50 -2.34
C ARG A 141 4.90 -11.89 -1.06
N ASP A 142 4.49 -10.91 -0.28
CA ASP A 142 3.74 -11.18 0.94
C ASP A 142 2.39 -11.79 0.63
N PHE A 143 1.73 -11.37 -0.44
CA PHE A 143 0.50 -11.98 -0.93
C PHE A 143 0.73 -13.43 -1.37
N GLU A 144 1.76 -13.71 -2.15
CA GLU A 144 2.09 -15.07 -2.61
C GLU A 144 2.34 -16.03 -1.42
N LYS A 145 3.19 -15.64 -0.48
CA LYS A 145 3.47 -16.44 0.74
C LYS A 145 2.19 -16.73 1.51
N TRP A 146 1.32 -15.75 1.58
CA TRP A 146 0.08 -15.86 2.31
C TRP A 146 -0.94 -16.76 1.61
N VAL A 147 -1.12 -16.66 0.29
CA VAL A 147 -1.96 -17.60 -0.49
C VAL A 147 -1.48 -19.04 -0.27
N LEU A 148 -0.16 -19.27 -0.31
CA LEU A 148 0.42 -20.59 -0.05
C LEU A 148 0.12 -21.09 1.38
N ALA A 149 0.16 -20.21 2.38
CA ALA A 149 -0.15 -20.57 3.75
C ALA A 149 -1.63 -20.97 3.92
N ILE A 150 -2.56 -20.25 3.28
CA ILE A 150 -3.99 -20.58 3.29
C ILE A 150 -4.27 -21.91 2.61
N VAL A 151 -3.79 -22.07 1.39
CA VAL A 151 -3.96 -23.33 0.66
C VAL A 151 -3.36 -24.48 1.47
N GLY A 152 -2.24 -24.23 2.15
CA GLY A 152 -1.55 -25.23 2.95
C GLY A 152 -2.29 -25.68 4.21
N HIS A 153 -3.04 -24.81 4.85
CA HIS A 153 -3.67 -25.07 6.15
C HIS A 153 -5.21 -24.98 6.08
N ASP A 154 -5.72 -23.83 5.71
CA ASP A 154 -7.14 -23.49 5.92
C ASP A 154 -8.09 -24.16 4.91
N ILE A 155 -7.57 -24.57 3.75
CA ILE A 155 -8.28 -25.43 2.78
C ILE A 155 -8.07 -26.91 3.11
N ARG A 156 -6.88 -27.31 3.58
CA ARG A 156 -6.60 -28.71 3.89
C ARG A 156 -7.44 -29.24 5.06
N ASP A 157 -7.67 -28.44 6.08
CA ASP A 157 -8.42 -28.86 7.28
C ASP A 157 -9.87 -29.24 6.95
N PRO A 158 -10.70 -28.39 6.28
CA PRO A 158 -12.03 -28.79 5.88
C PRO A 158 -12.04 -29.96 4.88
N LEU A 159 -11.05 -30.04 3.98
CA LEU A 159 -10.91 -31.20 3.09
C LEU A 159 -10.69 -32.50 3.85
N ASN A 160 -9.82 -32.50 4.85
CA ASN A 160 -9.57 -33.66 5.70
C ASN A 160 -10.85 -34.08 6.49
N ALA A 161 -11.57 -33.05 6.99
CA ALA A 161 -12.88 -33.32 7.69
C ALA A 161 -13.90 -33.93 6.73
N ILE A 162 -14.00 -33.45 5.50
CA ILE A 162 -14.86 -34.00 4.45
C ILE A 162 -14.46 -35.45 4.14
N GLN A 163 -13.15 -35.72 3.94
CA GLN A 163 -12.66 -37.07 3.65
C GLN A 163 -12.98 -38.05 4.80
N LEU A 164 -12.80 -37.61 6.04
CA LEU A 164 -13.10 -38.46 7.21
C LEU A 164 -14.59 -38.76 7.33
N ALA A 165 -15.42 -37.72 7.14
CA ALA A 165 -16.88 -37.86 7.18
C ALA A 165 -17.41 -38.75 6.04
N THR A 166 -16.86 -38.61 4.82
CA THR A 166 -17.27 -39.49 3.70
C THR A 166 -16.86 -40.93 3.92
N ARG A 167 -15.69 -41.22 4.52
CA ARG A 167 -15.34 -42.57 4.97
C ARG A 167 -16.32 -43.08 6.03
N GLY A 168 -16.68 -42.25 7.01
CA GLY A 168 -17.68 -42.58 8.02
C GLY A 168 -19.03 -42.93 7.42
N LEU A 169 -19.44 -42.24 6.34
CA LEU A 169 -20.68 -42.57 5.60
C LEU A 169 -20.63 -43.97 4.96
N MET A 170 -19.46 -44.33 4.39
CA MET A 170 -19.28 -45.66 3.76
C MET A 170 -19.40 -46.84 4.76
N TYR A 171 -19.07 -46.58 6.04
CA TYR A 171 -19.10 -47.58 7.10
C TYR A 171 -20.33 -47.46 8.04
N ALA A 172 -21.25 -46.52 7.80
CA ALA A 172 -22.33 -46.20 8.72
C ALA A 172 -23.42 -47.30 8.86
N GLY A 173 -23.38 -48.35 8.05
CA GLY A 173 -24.26 -49.54 8.19
C GLY A 173 -25.77 -49.24 8.30
N GLY A 174 -26.24 -48.10 7.75
CA GLY A 174 -27.64 -47.69 7.79
C GLY A 174 -28.08 -46.94 9.06
N SER A 175 -27.17 -46.61 10.00
CA SER A 175 -27.48 -45.76 11.16
C SER A 175 -27.80 -44.32 10.74
N SER A 176 -29.12 -43.97 10.78
CA SER A 176 -29.62 -42.64 10.35
C SER A 176 -28.94 -41.47 11.09
N GLY A 177 -28.61 -41.62 12.38
CA GLY A 177 -27.91 -40.55 13.15
C GLY A 177 -26.47 -40.30 12.71
N LEU A 178 -25.72 -41.36 12.39
CA LEU A 178 -24.35 -41.24 11.86
C LEU A 178 -24.33 -40.66 10.45
N VAL A 179 -25.27 -41.05 9.60
CA VAL A 179 -25.43 -40.49 8.24
C VAL A 179 -25.68 -38.98 8.31
N LYS A 180 -26.61 -38.54 9.13
CA LYS A 180 -26.95 -37.12 9.32
C LYS A 180 -25.73 -36.32 9.83
N LYS A 181 -25.08 -36.81 10.88
CA LYS A 181 -23.90 -36.14 11.46
C LYS A 181 -22.74 -35.98 10.44
N ASN A 182 -22.46 -37.04 9.69
CA ASN A 182 -21.39 -36.98 8.68
C ASN A 182 -21.77 -36.07 7.50
N ALA A 183 -23.04 -36.07 7.06
CA ALA A 183 -23.53 -35.16 6.04
C ALA A 183 -23.40 -33.70 6.47
N GLU A 184 -23.71 -33.37 7.73
CA GLU A 184 -23.53 -32.04 8.30
C GLU A 184 -22.04 -31.61 8.32
N ILE A 185 -21.10 -32.51 8.61
CA ILE A 185 -19.67 -32.23 8.59
C ILE A 185 -19.20 -31.92 7.15
N VAL A 186 -19.66 -32.72 6.17
CA VAL A 186 -19.34 -32.49 4.75
C VAL A 186 -19.84 -31.12 4.30
N THR A 187 -21.13 -30.82 4.59
CA THR A 187 -21.74 -29.54 4.21
C THR A 187 -21.00 -28.35 4.81
N ARG A 188 -20.67 -28.39 6.10
CA ARG A 188 -19.87 -27.34 6.77
C ARG A 188 -18.49 -27.19 6.13
N GLY A 189 -17.84 -28.30 5.81
CA GLY A 189 -16.51 -28.25 5.15
C GLY A 189 -16.57 -27.61 3.78
N VAL A 190 -17.56 -27.96 2.96
CA VAL A 190 -17.78 -27.38 1.62
C VAL A 190 -18.07 -25.87 1.72
N ASN A 191 -19.03 -25.48 2.57
CA ASN A 191 -19.37 -24.07 2.76
C ASN A 191 -18.14 -23.24 3.22
N ARG A 192 -17.32 -23.79 4.11
CA ARG A 192 -16.10 -23.12 4.55
C ARG A 192 -15.11 -22.90 3.40
N ILE A 193 -14.88 -23.89 2.54
CA ILE A 193 -14.01 -23.74 1.38
C ILE A 193 -14.56 -22.69 0.42
N GLN A 194 -15.87 -22.68 0.18
CA GLN A 194 -16.52 -21.69 -0.68
C GLN A 194 -16.31 -20.26 -0.16
N HIS A 195 -16.47 -20.04 1.15
CA HIS A 195 -16.21 -18.73 1.77
C HIS A 195 -14.75 -18.31 1.63
N ILE A 196 -13.80 -19.22 1.87
CA ILE A 196 -12.36 -18.94 1.69
C ILE A 196 -12.06 -18.49 0.26
N VAL A 197 -12.59 -19.21 -0.74
CA VAL A 197 -12.39 -18.88 -2.15
C VAL A 197 -13.02 -17.53 -2.50
N ALA A 198 -14.24 -17.27 -2.02
CA ALA A 198 -14.91 -15.98 -2.25
C ALA A 198 -14.13 -14.81 -1.65
N ASP A 199 -13.65 -14.93 -0.41
CA ASP A 199 -12.86 -13.90 0.27
C ASP A 199 -11.53 -13.64 -0.47
N LEU A 200 -10.88 -14.68 -1.02
CA LEU A 200 -9.68 -14.56 -1.83
C LEU A 200 -9.92 -13.81 -3.13
N LEU A 201 -11.02 -14.10 -3.82
CA LEU A 201 -11.40 -13.43 -5.06
C LEU A 201 -11.73 -11.95 -4.80
N ASP A 202 -12.45 -11.65 -3.72
CA ASP A 202 -12.78 -10.28 -3.33
C ASP A 202 -11.51 -9.48 -2.99
N LEU A 203 -10.59 -10.07 -2.22
CA LEU A 203 -9.30 -9.46 -1.92
C LEU A 203 -8.48 -9.17 -3.20
N SER A 204 -8.44 -10.13 -4.13
CA SER A 204 -7.74 -9.96 -5.40
C SER A 204 -8.30 -8.78 -6.21
N ARG A 205 -9.63 -8.64 -6.28
CA ARG A 205 -10.30 -7.54 -6.98
C ARG A 205 -10.02 -6.18 -6.33
N VAL A 206 -10.10 -6.09 -5.00
CA VAL A 206 -9.79 -4.86 -4.26
C VAL A 206 -8.35 -4.43 -4.50
N ARG A 207 -7.39 -5.37 -4.48
CA ARG A 207 -5.97 -5.07 -4.76
C ARG A 207 -5.71 -4.58 -6.18
N GLN A 208 -6.46 -5.04 -7.16
CA GLN A 208 -6.38 -4.58 -8.55
C GLN A 208 -7.06 -3.21 -8.77
N GLY A 209 -7.59 -2.60 -7.72
CA GLY A 209 -8.28 -1.30 -7.79
C GLY A 209 -9.72 -1.39 -8.27
N GLY A 210 -10.27 -2.60 -8.49
CA GLY A 210 -11.62 -2.80 -9.00
C GLY A 210 -12.73 -2.72 -7.93
N GLY A 211 -12.37 -2.71 -6.65
CA GLY A 211 -13.34 -2.75 -5.54
C GLY A 211 -14.18 -4.04 -5.51
N ILE A 212 -15.14 -4.11 -4.59
CA ILE A 212 -16.12 -5.21 -4.53
C ILE A 212 -17.31 -4.84 -5.42
N PRO A 213 -17.67 -5.66 -6.44
CA PRO A 213 -18.84 -5.40 -7.26
C PRO A 213 -20.10 -5.61 -6.43
N ILE A 214 -21.08 -4.71 -6.60
CA ILE A 214 -22.37 -4.74 -5.91
C ILE A 214 -23.51 -4.55 -6.90
N GLU A 215 -24.63 -5.22 -6.66
CA GLU A 215 -25.91 -5.05 -7.37
C GLU A 215 -26.99 -4.60 -6.40
N PRO A 216 -27.10 -3.30 -6.09
CA PRO A 216 -28.06 -2.81 -5.12
C PRO A 216 -29.51 -3.03 -5.57
N ARG A 217 -30.34 -3.60 -4.67
CA ARG A 217 -31.78 -3.80 -4.86
C ARG A 217 -32.53 -3.34 -3.61
N PRO A 218 -33.81 -2.94 -3.74
CA PRO A 218 -34.62 -2.65 -2.56
C PRO A 218 -34.61 -3.82 -1.58
N SER A 219 -34.20 -3.59 -0.35
CA SER A 219 -33.91 -4.64 0.63
C SER A 219 -34.30 -4.20 2.05
N ASP A 220 -34.65 -5.19 2.89
CA ASP A 220 -34.98 -5.02 4.32
C ASP A 220 -33.84 -5.59 5.19
N LEU A 221 -33.08 -4.72 5.85
CA LEU A 221 -32.00 -5.13 6.74
C LEU A 221 -32.47 -5.92 7.96
N ARG A 222 -33.72 -5.73 8.38
CA ARG A 222 -34.30 -6.55 9.47
C ARG A 222 -34.37 -8.02 9.10
N ALA A 223 -34.87 -8.33 7.90
CA ALA A 223 -34.97 -9.71 7.42
C ALA A 223 -33.60 -10.36 7.32
N MET A 224 -32.61 -9.62 6.79
CA MET A 224 -31.22 -10.08 6.70
C MET A 224 -30.61 -10.40 8.07
N CYS A 225 -30.77 -9.49 9.06
CA CYS A 225 -30.27 -9.74 10.42
C CYS A 225 -30.95 -10.92 11.08
N GLN A 226 -32.25 -11.10 10.90
CA GLN A 226 -32.98 -12.24 11.41
C GLN A 226 -32.47 -13.56 10.83
N GLN A 227 -32.24 -13.61 9.53
CA GLN A 227 -31.64 -14.78 8.87
C GLN A 227 -30.30 -15.16 9.49
N ILE A 228 -29.37 -14.19 9.65
CA ILE A 228 -28.06 -14.44 10.25
C ILE A 228 -28.18 -14.95 11.69
N ILE A 229 -29.08 -14.37 12.47
CA ILE A 229 -29.32 -14.82 13.86
C ILE A 229 -29.77 -16.28 13.91
N GLU A 230 -30.70 -16.68 13.05
CA GLU A 230 -31.14 -18.06 12.98
C GLU A 230 -30.03 -19.03 12.58
N GLU A 231 -29.19 -18.64 11.59
CA GLU A 231 -28.02 -19.41 11.19
C GLU A 231 -27.00 -19.57 12.33
N LEU A 232 -26.78 -18.51 13.10
CA LEU A 232 -25.80 -18.48 14.20
C LEU A 232 -26.30 -19.20 15.45
N LYS A 233 -27.60 -19.23 15.74
CA LYS A 233 -28.15 -20.01 16.88
C LYS A 233 -27.75 -21.48 16.84
N GLY A 234 -27.62 -22.05 15.64
CA GLY A 234 -27.12 -23.41 15.45
C GLY A 234 -25.63 -23.60 15.73
N MET A 235 -24.84 -22.52 15.67
CA MET A 235 -23.37 -22.54 15.83
C MET A 235 -22.88 -21.95 17.16
N ALA A 236 -23.67 -21.05 17.77
CA ALA A 236 -23.25 -20.26 18.93
C ALA A 236 -23.26 -21.05 20.25
N GLY A 237 -23.74 -22.29 20.27
CA GLY A 237 -23.91 -23.09 21.49
C GLY A 237 -24.80 -22.36 22.50
N ASP A 238 -24.35 -22.21 23.75
CA ASP A 238 -25.12 -21.58 24.83
C ASP A 238 -25.03 -20.03 24.82
N ARG A 239 -24.46 -19.40 23.78
CA ARG A 239 -24.37 -17.93 23.72
C ARG A 239 -25.70 -17.30 23.37
N ASN A 240 -26.09 -16.31 24.16
CA ASN A 240 -27.30 -15.53 23.92
C ASN A 240 -27.03 -14.46 22.85
N ILE A 241 -27.77 -14.51 21.73
CA ILE A 241 -27.73 -13.46 20.70
C ILE A 241 -29.04 -12.67 20.82
N THR A 242 -28.96 -11.40 21.15
CA THR A 242 -30.11 -10.50 21.25
C THR A 242 -30.17 -9.58 20.03
N PHE A 243 -31.40 -9.26 19.62
CA PHE A 243 -31.67 -8.42 18.45
C PHE A 243 -32.68 -7.32 18.79
N ASP A 244 -32.30 -6.09 18.51
CA ASP A 244 -33.16 -4.90 18.66
C ASP A 244 -33.18 -4.14 17.31
N CYS A 245 -34.36 -3.74 16.87
CA CYS A 245 -34.53 -3.15 15.55
C CYS A 245 -35.60 -2.04 15.58
N GLU A 246 -35.20 -0.86 15.10
CA GLU A 246 -36.12 0.24 14.81
C GLU A 246 -37.06 -0.07 13.63
N ARG A 247 -38.10 0.74 13.46
CA ARG A 247 -39.18 0.39 12.53
C ARG A 247 -38.81 0.54 11.06
N ASP A 248 -37.98 1.53 10.70
CA ASP A 248 -37.64 1.84 9.32
C ASP A 248 -36.15 1.57 9.04
N VAL A 249 -35.88 0.43 8.41
CA VAL A 249 -34.52 -0.05 8.07
C VAL A 249 -34.45 -0.54 6.61
N TYR A 250 -35.26 0.08 5.73
CA TYR A 250 -35.26 -0.21 4.30
C TYR A 250 -34.29 0.68 3.54
N GLY A 251 -33.74 0.17 2.42
CA GLY A 251 -32.87 0.88 1.51
C GLY A 251 -32.57 0.07 0.26
N ALA A 252 -31.61 0.52 -0.55
CA ALA A 252 -31.17 -0.20 -1.73
C ALA A 252 -29.72 -0.67 -1.55
N TRP A 253 -29.55 -1.96 -1.34
CA TRP A 253 -28.24 -2.60 -1.12
C TRP A 253 -28.15 -3.93 -1.87
N ASP A 254 -26.93 -4.45 -2.03
CA ASP A 254 -26.70 -5.82 -2.46
C ASP A 254 -26.89 -6.77 -1.24
N GLU A 255 -28.00 -7.48 -1.25
CA GLU A 255 -28.41 -8.35 -0.13
C GLU A 255 -27.33 -9.39 0.20
N HIS A 256 -26.76 -10.05 -0.81
CA HIS A 256 -25.75 -11.08 -0.59
C HIS A 256 -24.47 -10.51 0.05
N ARG A 257 -24.02 -9.34 -0.41
CA ARG A 257 -22.85 -8.68 0.15
C ARG A 257 -23.09 -8.15 1.55
N ILE A 258 -24.26 -7.59 1.81
CA ILE A 258 -24.60 -7.13 3.17
C ILE A 258 -24.74 -8.32 4.14
N LEU A 259 -25.35 -9.43 3.74
CA LEU A 259 -25.37 -10.66 4.53
C LEU A 259 -23.95 -11.14 4.84
N GLN A 260 -23.03 -11.13 3.88
CA GLN A 260 -21.63 -11.47 4.07
C GLN A 260 -20.97 -10.54 5.11
N ALA A 261 -21.16 -9.23 5.01
CA ALA A 261 -20.58 -8.27 5.95
C ALA A 261 -21.10 -8.48 7.38
N ILE A 262 -22.43 -8.58 7.57
CA ILE A 262 -23.04 -8.78 8.89
C ILE A 262 -22.63 -10.14 9.49
N SER A 263 -22.57 -11.19 8.68
CA SER A 263 -22.10 -12.52 9.10
C SER A 263 -20.65 -12.48 9.60
N ASN A 264 -19.77 -11.79 8.88
CA ASN A 264 -18.38 -11.59 9.29
C ASN A 264 -18.25 -10.87 10.64
N LEU A 265 -19.04 -9.80 10.84
CA LEU A 265 -19.03 -9.05 12.11
C LEU A 265 -19.58 -9.88 13.27
N THR A 266 -20.67 -10.60 13.03
CA THR A 266 -21.36 -11.37 14.07
C THR A 266 -20.56 -12.63 14.44
N SER A 267 -19.98 -13.32 13.46
CA SER A 267 -19.06 -14.44 13.69
C SER A 267 -17.85 -14.01 14.49
N ASN A 268 -17.28 -12.83 14.17
CA ASN A 268 -16.16 -12.25 14.91
C ASN A 268 -16.55 -11.97 16.38
N ALA A 269 -17.73 -11.39 16.62
CA ALA A 269 -18.26 -11.14 17.97
C ALA A 269 -18.48 -12.43 18.76
N VAL A 270 -18.98 -13.49 18.13
CA VAL A 270 -19.15 -14.83 18.75
C VAL A 270 -17.80 -15.46 19.05
N GLN A 271 -16.83 -15.35 18.18
CA GLN A 271 -15.52 -16.00 18.30
C GLN A 271 -14.61 -15.33 19.31
N HIS A 272 -14.57 -14.00 19.32
CA HIS A 272 -13.62 -13.20 20.11
C HIS A 272 -14.23 -12.56 21.36
N GLY A 273 -15.54 -12.55 21.48
CA GLY A 273 -16.22 -12.07 22.68
C GLY A 273 -15.94 -12.94 23.91
N THR A 274 -16.07 -12.38 25.10
CA THR A 274 -15.94 -13.08 26.40
C THR A 274 -16.82 -14.34 26.42
N PRO A 275 -16.31 -15.53 26.76
CA PRO A 275 -17.09 -16.74 26.84
C PRO A 275 -18.33 -16.57 27.74
N GLY A 276 -19.51 -16.98 27.28
CA GLY A 276 -20.76 -16.87 28.03
C GLY A 276 -21.43 -15.50 27.99
N SER A 277 -20.77 -14.45 27.43
CA SER A 277 -21.40 -13.14 27.27
C SER A 277 -22.35 -13.10 26.06
N ALA A 278 -23.32 -12.17 26.10
CA ALA A 278 -24.25 -11.97 25.01
C ALA A 278 -23.63 -11.19 23.85
N VAL A 279 -23.98 -11.58 22.62
CA VAL A 279 -23.75 -10.77 21.43
C VAL A 279 -25.03 -10.00 21.11
N ARG A 280 -24.92 -8.66 20.94
CA ARG A 280 -26.08 -7.81 20.67
C ARG A 280 -25.99 -7.24 19.27
N LEU A 281 -27.03 -7.47 18.48
CA LEU A 281 -27.25 -6.80 17.21
C LEU A 281 -28.29 -5.71 17.43
N ARG A 282 -28.00 -4.51 16.96
CA ARG A 282 -28.94 -3.38 16.95
C ARG A 282 -28.99 -2.75 15.59
N LEU A 283 -30.21 -2.52 15.10
CA LEU A 283 -30.49 -1.80 13.87
C LEU A 283 -31.16 -0.46 14.21
N THR A 284 -30.51 0.61 13.76
CA THR A 284 -31.06 1.97 13.85
C THR A 284 -31.06 2.63 12.49
N GLY A 285 -31.95 3.56 12.24
CA GLY A 285 -32.00 4.26 10.96
C GLY A 285 -32.56 5.66 11.07
N ASP A 286 -32.01 6.57 10.29
CA ASP A 286 -32.54 7.91 10.03
C ASP A 286 -32.93 8.07 8.55
N ALA A 287 -33.28 9.28 8.11
CA ALA A 287 -33.69 9.53 6.73
C ALA A 287 -32.58 9.30 5.68
N GLN A 288 -31.31 9.29 6.09
CA GLN A 288 -30.16 9.25 5.18
C GLN A 288 -29.40 7.93 5.23
N ARG A 289 -29.40 7.25 6.38
CA ARG A 289 -28.56 6.05 6.61
C ARG A 289 -29.23 5.06 7.55
N VAL A 290 -28.76 3.82 7.47
CA VAL A 290 -29.07 2.75 8.43
C VAL A 290 -27.75 2.25 9.01
N VAL A 291 -27.75 1.97 10.31
CA VAL A 291 -26.59 1.46 11.04
C VAL A 291 -26.89 0.09 11.61
N VAL A 292 -26.07 -0.90 11.28
CA VAL A 292 -26.06 -2.22 11.91
C VAL A 292 -24.95 -2.21 12.96
N GLU A 293 -25.31 -2.24 14.23
CA GLU A 293 -24.37 -2.31 15.33
C GLU A 293 -24.27 -3.76 15.82
N VAL A 294 -23.03 -4.27 15.90
CA VAL A 294 -22.70 -5.56 16.51
C VAL A 294 -21.82 -5.31 17.71
N ARG A 295 -22.32 -5.70 18.89
CA ARG A 295 -21.65 -5.47 20.19
C ARG A 295 -21.37 -6.78 20.89
N ASN A 296 -20.17 -6.92 21.45
CA ASN A 296 -19.78 -8.03 22.33
C ASN A 296 -18.94 -7.51 23.51
N GLU A 297 -18.88 -8.27 24.58
CA GLU A 297 -17.91 -8.08 25.67
C GLU A 297 -16.55 -8.62 25.24
N GLY A 298 -15.48 -7.93 25.67
CA GLY A 298 -14.10 -8.17 25.29
C GLY A 298 -13.51 -6.94 24.60
N ALA A 299 -12.28 -6.58 24.96
CA ALA A 299 -11.57 -5.45 24.35
C ALA A 299 -10.55 -5.94 23.34
N ILE A 300 -10.38 -5.18 22.27
CA ILE A 300 -9.31 -5.37 21.31
C ILE A 300 -8.06 -4.69 21.84
N PRO A 301 -6.88 -5.37 21.88
CA PRO A 301 -5.63 -4.73 22.29
C PRO A 301 -5.34 -3.46 21.47
N ASN A 302 -4.93 -2.38 22.15
CA ASN A 302 -4.67 -1.08 21.53
C ASN A 302 -3.68 -1.15 20.36
N GLU A 303 -2.72 -2.06 20.41
CA GLU A 303 -1.73 -2.29 19.36
C GLU A 303 -2.37 -2.81 18.05
N LEU A 304 -3.51 -3.48 18.13
CA LEU A 304 -4.21 -4.04 16.97
C LEU A 304 -5.22 -3.06 16.36
N LEU A 305 -5.74 -2.08 17.13
CA LEU A 305 -6.79 -1.17 16.67
C LEU A 305 -6.46 -0.44 15.36
N PRO A 306 -5.24 0.13 15.17
CA PRO A 306 -4.92 0.85 13.92
C PRO A 306 -4.91 -0.04 12.68
N ARG A 307 -4.75 -1.35 12.87
CA ARG A 307 -4.49 -2.32 11.80
C ARG A 307 -5.53 -3.43 11.70
N ILE A 308 -6.61 -3.37 12.49
CA ILE A 308 -7.62 -4.43 12.59
C ILE A 308 -8.36 -4.69 11.27
N PHE A 309 -8.46 -3.65 10.43
CA PHE A 309 -9.06 -3.73 9.09
C PHE A 309 -8.05 -4.06 7.99
N GLU A 310 -6.75 -4.21 8.31
CA GLU A 310 -5.79 -4.71 7.33
C GLU A 310 -6.05 -6.19 7.06
N PRO A 311 -5.92 -6.64 5.80
CA PRO A 311 -6.09 -8.05 5.50
C PRO A 311 -5.05 -8.88 6.27
N PHE A 312 -5.43 -10.11 6.67
CA PHE A 312 -4.57 -11.10 7.34
C PHE A 312 -4.20 -10.79 8.79
N ARG A 313 -4.86 -9.85 9.41
CA ARG A 313 -4.71 -9.57 10.84
C ARG A 313 -5.69 -10.39 11.66
N SER A 314 -5.35 -11.64 11.90
CA SER A 314 -5.98 -12.42 12.97
C SER A 314 -5.09 -12.31 14.21
N GLY A 315 -5.69 -12.07 15.37
CA GLY A 315 -5.01 -12.08 16.67
C GLY A 315 -4.50 -13.50 17.02
N ARG A 316 -3.54 -14.00 16.27
CA ARG A 316 -2.87 -15.27 16.55
C ARG A 316 -2.01 -15.10 17.80
N HIS A 317 -2.59 -15.33 18.97
CA HIS A 317 -1.81 -15.86 20.07
C HIS A 317 -1.60 -17.37 19.83
N HIS A 318 -0.33 -17.76 19.78
CA HIS A 318 0.17 -19.12 19.61
C HIS A 318 -0.73 -20.16 20.28
N GLY A 319 -1.31 -21.06 19.49
CA GLY A 319 -1.74 -22.38 19.94
C GLY A 319 -3.24 -22.63 20.18
N LYS A 320 -4.15 -21.68 19.93
CA LYS A 320 -5.59 -22.00 19.94
C LYS A 320 -6.18 -21.79 18.53
N ARG A 321 -6.88 -22.82 18.03
CA ARG A 321 -7.58 -22.86 16.75
C ARG A 321 -8.51 -21.65 16.61
N GLY A 322 -8.02 -20.58 16.01
CA GLY A 322 -8.84 -19.46 15.57
C GLY A 322 -9.26 -19.69 14.13
N ASP A 323 -10.53 -19.87 13.92
CA ASP A 323 -11.10 -20.34 12.66
C ASP A 323 -11.28 -19.23 11.60
N GLY A 324 -10.29 -18.38 11.30
CA GLY A 324 -10.47 -17.37 10.29
C GLY A 324 -9.18 -16.86 9.65
N LEU A 325 -9.26 -16.53 8.35
CA LEU A 325 -8.17 -16.00 7.53
C LEU A 325 -7.71 -14.60 7.92
N GLY A 326 -8.39 -13.93 8.86
CA GLY A 326 -8.20 -12.53 9.15
C GLY A 326 -8.62 -11.60 7.99
N LEU A 327 -9.54 -12.08 7.14
CA LEU A 327 -10.11 -11.31 6.03
C LEU A 327 -11.49 -10.75 6.33
N GLY A 328 -12.25 -11.35 7.25
CA GLY A 328 -13.65 -11.02 7.46
C GLY A 328 -13.90 -9.53 7.73
N LEU A 329 -13.10 -8.90 8.62
CA LEU A 329 -13.23 -7.46 8.91
C LEU A 329 -12.81 -6.58 7.74
N PHE A 330 -11.76 -6.96 7.01
CA PHE A 330 -11.35 -6.29 5.78
C PHE A 330 -12.44 -6.33 4.73
N ILE A 331 -13.01 -7.51 4.44
CA ILE A 331 -14.09 -7.69 3.46
C ILE A 331 -15.35 -6.94 3.90
N ALA A 332 -15.71 -6.98 5.18
CA ALA A 332 -16.87 -6.21 5.69
C ALA A 332 -16.67 -4.69 5.47
N LYS A 333 -15.48 -4.18 5.67
CA LYS A 333 -15.14 -2.76 5.41
C LYS A 333 -15.22 -2.42 3.93
N GLU A 334 -14.68 -3.26 3.07
CA GLU A 334 -14.71 -3.04 1.62
C GLU A 334 -16.14 -3.17 1.04
N ILE A 335 -16.99 -4.05 1.60
CA ILE A 335 -18.41 -4.11 1.26
C ILE A 335 -19.12 -2.82 1.68
N ALA A 336 -18.86 -2.31 2.89
CA ALA A 336 -19.42 -1.03 3.35
C ALA A 336 -19.05 0.12 2.38
N ARG A 337 -17.77 0.22 2.01
CA ARG A 337 -17.26 1.22 1.07
C ARG A 337 -17.89 1.12 -0.32
N ALA A 338 -18.04 -0.10 -0.84
CA ALA A 338 -18.70 -0.32 -2.12
C ALA A 338 -20.14 0.20 -2.14
N HIS A 339 -20.83 0.15 -0.98
CA HIS A 339 -22.17 0.71 -0.81
C HIS A 339 -22.17 2.23 -0.52
N GLY A 340 -20.99 2.87 -0.47
CA GLY A 340 -20.84 4.31 -0.15
C GLY A 340 -20.95 4.60 1.35
N GLY A 341 -20.86 3.56 2.19
CA GLY A 341 -20.83 3.63 3.64
C GLY A 341 -19.44 3.44 4.23
N ASP A 342 -19.37 3.12 5.52
CA ASP A 342 -18.12 2.74 6.20
C ASP A 342 -18.39 1.73 7.33
N LEU A 343 -17.30 1.12 7.82
CA LEU A 343 -17.30 0.26 9.00
C LEU A 343 -16.48 0.94 10.10
N GLU A 344 -17.15 1.33 11.16
CA GLU A 344 -16.58 1.99 12.34
C GLU A 344 -16.32 0.96 13.45
N LEU A 345 -15.34 1.24 14.29
CA LEU A 345 -14.98 0.44 15.46
C LEU A 345 -14.84 1.32 16.69
N ASP A 346 -15.45 0.86 17.78
CA ASP A 346 -15.20 1.36 19.12
C ASP A 346 -14.85 0.18 20.03
N SER A 347 -13.72 0.24 20.72
CA SER A 347 -13.29 -0.79 21.64
C SER A 347 -12.78 -0.15 22.91
N SER A 348 -13.67 0.06 23.86
CA SER A 348 -13.42 0.72 25.14
C SER A 348 -14.14 -0.01 26.27
N ASP A 349 -13.68 0.18 27.51
CA ASP A 349 -14.32 -0.33 28.74
C ASP A 349 -14.69 -1.81 28.72
N GLY A 350 -13.84 -2.65 28.13
CA GLY A 350 -14.08 -4.10 28.04
C GLY A 350 -15.18 -4.48 27.05
N THR A 351 -15.55 -3.58 26.15
CA THR A 351 -16.59 -3.79 25.12
C THR A 351 -16.05 -3.48 23.74
N THR A 352 -16.42 -4.30 22.75
CA THR A 352 -16.15 -4.05 21.32
C THR A 352 -17.46 -3.82 20.59
N ILE A 353 -17.51 -2.76 19.79
CA ILE A 353 -18.66 -2.36 19.02
C ILE A 353 -18.22 -2.08 17.57
N PHE A 354 -18.75 -2.85 16.62
CA PHE A 354 -18.64 -2.58 15.20
C PHE A 354 -19.93 -1.94 14.69
N ARG A 355 -19.83 -0.85 13.92
CA ARG A 355 -20.97 -0.18 13.29
C ARG A 355 -20.80 -0.17 11.79
N LEU A 356 -21.61 -0.96 11.10
CA LEU A 356 -21.74 -0.95 9.66
C LEU A 356 -22.71 0.17 9.28
N VAL A 357 -22.20 1.26 8.76
CA VAL A 357 -22.97 2.46 8.37
C VAL A 357 -23.27 2.39 6.87
N LEU A 358 -24.53 2.33 6.50
CA LEU A 358 -25.00 2.18 5.13
C LEU A 358 -25.88 3.35 4.72
N PRO A 359 -25.56 4.12 3.67
CA PRO A 359 -26.42 5.14 3.16
C PRO A 359 -27.69 4.53 2.54
N ARG A 360 -28.82 5.20 2.71
CA ARG A 360 -30.05 4.85 1.99
C ARG A 360 -29.93 5.38 0.57
N ARG A 361 -29.70 4.51 -0.41
CA ARG A 361 -29.81 4.91 -1.82
C ARG A 361 -31.28 4.97 -2.17
N THR A 362 -31.79 6.15 -2.49
CA THR A 362 -33.18 6.31 -2.99
C THR A 362 -33.29 5.74 -4.41
N GLN A 363 -34.45 5.20 -4.77
CA GLN A 363 -34.75 4.65 -6.11
C GLN A 363 -34.41 5.60 -7.27
N THR A 364 -34.41 6.91 -7.05
CA THR A 364 -34.05 7.94 -8.03
C THR A 364 -32.57 7.90 -8.43
N ALA A 365 -31.66 7.40 -7.59
CA ALA A 365 -30.24 7.28 -7.91
C ALA A 365 -29.91 6.03 -8.74
N LEU A 366 -30.82 5.06 -8.83
CA LEU A 366 -30.63 3.81 -9.61
C LEU A 366 -31.01 3.99 -11.10
N LEU A 367 -31.69 5.08 -11.47
CA LEU A 367 -32.14 5.35 -12.85
C LEU A 367 -31.17 6.24 -13.63
N ASN A 368 -30.10 6.74 -13.00
CA ASN A 368 -29.13 7.69 -13.58
C ASN A 368 -27.69 7.12 -13.72
N ASN A 369 -27.51 5.80 -13.68
CA ASN A 369 -26.22 5.17 -14.00
C ASN A 369 -26.35 4.24 -15.20
#